data_8768c63aebd868c00546dc761d8bcc7f
#
_entry.id   8768c63aebd868c00546dc761d8bcc7f
#
_cell.length_a   1.000
_cell.length_b   1.000
_cell.length_c   1.000
_cell.angle_alpha   90.00
_cell.angle_beta   90.00
_cell.angle_gamma   90.00
#
_symmetry.space_group_name_H-M   'P 1'
#
loop_
_entity.id
_entity.type
_entity.pdbx_description
1 polymer ?
#
loop_
_entity_poly.entity_id
_entity_poly.type
_entity_poly.pdbx_seq_one_letter_code
_entity_poly.pdbx_strand_id
1 'polypeptide(L)'
;EISCSLVGSEMCIRDRSKIDQMLFVSATPGDYEGEHEMMRAEQVIRPTGLLDPPIEVRPVEGQIDDLIAEIRKTLRSKNKVLVTTLTKRMAEDLTEYLRDAGIRVRYLHSDIDTLERAQIIRDMRLDVFDVLVGINLLREGLDIPEIALVAILDADKEGFLRSETSLIQTIGRAARNSEGHVAVSYTHLTL
;
A
#
# COMPACT_ATOMS: atom_id res chain seq x y z
N GLU A 1 20.51 -15.30 8.43
CA GLU A 1 19.57 -14.90 7.35
C GLU A 1 19.65 -13.39 7.21
N ILE A 2 20.17 -12.92 6.09
CA ILE A 2 20.23 -11.50 5.77
C ILE A 2 19.01 -11.22 4.88
N SER A 3 17.96 -10.62 5.44
CA SER A 3 16.83 -10.13 4.65
C SER A 3 17.26 -8.82 3.99
N CYS A 4 17.53 -8.84 2.71
CA CYS A 4 17.82 -7.63 1.93
C CYS A 4 16.56 -7.15 1.23
N SER A 5 15.90 -6.14 1.79
CA SER A 5 14.68 -5.54 1.22
C SER A 5 14.96 -4.48 0.14
N LEU A 6 16.23 -4.16 -0.11
CA LEU A 6 16.66 -3.16 -1.10
C LEU A 6 17.37 -3.85 -2.27
N VAL A 7 16.58 -4.27 -3.25
CA VAL A 7 17.11 -4.79 -4.52
C VAL A 7 17.87 -3.67 -5.24
N GLY A 8 19.14 -3.93 -5.56
CA GLY A 8 19.99 -3.01 -6.33
C GLY A 8 20.90 -2.09 -5.50
N SER A 9 20.93 -2.17 -4.16
CA SER A 9 21.97 -1.46 -3.41
C SER A 9 23.35 -2.14 -3.61
N GLU A 10 24.41 -1.33 -3.72
CA GLU A 10 25.78 -1.85 -3.86
C GLU A 10 26.17 -2.85 -2.76
N MET A 11 25.60 -2.67 -1.56
CA MET A 11 25.80 -3.56 -0.43
C MET A 11 25.21 -4.96 -0.68
N CYS A 12 24.03 -5.05 -1.27
CA CYS A 12 23.40 -6.31 -1.63
C CYS A 12 24.17 -7.04 -2.75
N ILE A 13 24.67 -6.30 -3.74
CA ILE A 13 25.49 -6.87 -4.83
C ILE A 13 26.80 -7.45 -4.28
N ARG A 14 27.45 -6.76 -3.35
CA ARG A 14 28.68 -7.20 -2.73
C ARG A 14 28.48 -8.45 -1.85
N ASP A 15 27.37 -8.51 -1.13
CA ASP A 15 27.07 -9.67 -0.28
C ASP A 15 26.72 -10.91 -1.09
N ARG A 16 26.07 -10.75 -2.26
CA ARG A 16 25.76 -11.84 -3.20
C ARG A 16 26.99 -12.58 -3.69
N SER A 17 28.09 -11.87 -3.93
CA SER A 17 29.36 -12.49 -4.37
C SER A 17 30.01 -13.43 -3.34
N LYS A 18 29.49 -13.44 -2.11
CA LYS A 18 30.00 -14.25 -0.98
C LYS A 18 29.08 -15.41 -0.61
N ILE A 19 27.97 -15.59 -1.33
CA ILE A 19 26.94 -16.58 -1.02
C ILE A 19 26.84 -17.54 -2.18
N ASP A 20 27.00 -18.84 -1.92
CA ASP A 20 26.98 -19.90 -2.94
C ASP A 20 25.55 -20.20 -3.44
N GLN A 21 24.54 -20.01 -2.60
CA GLN A 21 23.13 -20.24 -2.93
C GLN A 21 22.25 -19.14 -2.33
N MET A 22 21.32 -18.61 -3.15
CA MET A 22 20.39 -17.57 -2.72
C MET A 22 18.99 -17.88 -3.24
N LEU A 23 18.00 -17.74 -2.38
CA LEU A 23 16.59 -17.84 -2.72
C LEU A 23 15.95 -16.44 -2.62
N PHE A 24 15.43 -15.95 -3.73
CA PHE A 24 14.63 -14.72 -3.79
C PHE A 24 13.16 -15.07 -3.71
N VAL A 25 12.41 -14.37 -2.87
CA VAL A 25 10.96 -14.49 -2.76
C VAL A 25 10.34 -13.12 -2.97
N SER A 26 9.61 -12.97 -4.04
CA SER A 26 8.97 -11.69 -4.39
C SER A 26 7.71 -11.93 -5.21
N ALA A 27 6.68 -11.09 -5.02
CA ALA A 27 5.52 -11.02 -5.90
C ALA A 27 5.81 -10.18 -7.17
N THR A 28 6.86 -9.36 -7.11
CA THR A 28 7.27 -8.41 -8.16
C THR A 28 8.78 -8.49 -8.31
N PRO A 29 9.33 -9.58 -8.91
CA PRO A 29 10.77 -9.71 -9.11
C PRO A 29 11.30 -8.57 -9.98
N GLY A 30 12.50 -8.10 -9.69
CA GLY A 30 13.18 -7.07 -10.48
C GLY A 30 13.97 -7.66 -11.64
N ASP A 31 14.50 -6.78 -12.49
CA ASP A 31 15.30 -7.18 -13.68
C ASP A 31 16.52 -8.01 -13.27
N TYR A 32 17.18 -7.65 -12.17
CA TYR A 32 18.35 -8.36 -11.67
C TYR A 32 18.04 -9.82 -11.34
N GLU A 33 16.94 -10.11 -10.68
CA GLU A 33 16.54 -11.48 -10.38
C GLU A 33 16.26 -12.26 -11.67
N GLY A 34 15.56 -11.62 -12.64
CA GLY A 34 15.27 -12.23 -13.93
C GLY A 34 16.51 -12.58 -14.77
N GLU A 35 17.56 -11.73 -14.68
CA GLU A 35 18.82 -11.96 -15.42
C GLU A 35 19.74 -13.00 -14.75
N HIS A 36 19.63 -13.20 -13.44
CA HIS A 36 20.56 -14.05 -12.67
C HIS A 36 19.91 -15.29 -12.06
N GLU A 37 18.64 -15.54 -12.32
CA GLU A 37 17.97 -16.73 -11.82
C GLU A 37 18.45 -17.99 -12.56
N MET A 38 18.68 -19.05 -11.81
CA MET A 38 18.94 -20.38 -12.36
C MET A 38 17.67 -21.22 -12.48
N MET A 39 16.70 -20.96 -11.61
CA MET A 39 15.41 -21.65 -11.56
C MET A 39 14.35 -20.70 -11.01
N ARG A 40 13.17 -20.70 -11.63
CA ARG A 40 11.99 -19.96 -11.16
C ARG A 40 10.88 -20.95 -10.80
N ALA A 41 10.26 -20.73 -9.65
CA ALA A 41 9.03 -21.38 -9.26
C ALA A 41 7.95 -20.33 -9.00
N GLU A 42 6.78 -20.49 -9.60
CA GLU A 42 5.66 -19.56 -9.47
C GLU A 42 4.54 -20.22 -8.67
N GLN A 43 4.09 -19.54 -7.62
CA GLN A 43 2.89 -19.93 -6.90
C GLN A 43 1.69 -19.15 -7.44
N VAL A 44 0.91 -19.79 -8.30
CA VAL A 44 -0.25 -19.18 -8.96
C VAL A 44 -1.52 -19.32 -8.11
N ILE A 45 -1.57 -20.31 -7.23
CA ILE A 45 -2.75 -20.61 -6.40
C ILE A 45 -2.65 -19.85 -5.07
N ARG A 46 -3.71 -19.10 -4.76
CA ARG A 46 -3.88 -18.49 -3.45
C ARG A 46 -4.76 -19.42 -2.57
N PRO A 47 -4.19 -20.12 -1.55
CA PRO A 47 -4.93 -21.13 -0.77
C PRO A 47 -6.10 -20.54 0.03
N THR A 48 -6.09 -19.24 0.30
CA THR A 48 -7.14 -18.55 1.06
C THR A 48 -8.46 -18.42 0.30
N GLY A 49 -8.49 -18.65 -1.01
CA GLY A 49 -9.67 -18.44 -1.85
C GLY A 49 -10.09 -16.98 -2.03
N LEU A 50 -9.31 -16.04 -1.49
CA LEU A 50 -9.55 -14.60 -1.68
C LEU A 50 -9.13 -14.19 -3.10
N LEU A 51 -10.01 -13.50 -3.80
CA LEU A 51 -9.73 -12.92 -5.10
C LEU A 51 -8.94 -11.60 -4.96
N ASP A 52 -8.35 -11.16 -6.06
CA ASP A 52 -7.78 -9.82 -6.11
C ASP A 52 -8.90 -8.77 -5.99
N PRO A 53 -8.66 -7.67 -5.27
CA PRO A 53 -9.69 -6.67 -5.05
C PRO A 53 -10.07 -5.98 -6.37
N PRO A 54 -11.36 -5.70 -6.61
CA PRO A 54 -11.77 -4.90 -7.73
C PRO A 54 -11.18 -3.51 -7.63
N ILE A 55 -10.74 -2.98 -8.78
CA ILE A 55 -10.14 -1.65 -8.90
C ILE A 55 -11.12 -0.76 -9.64
N GLU A 56 -11.51 0.34 -9.01
CA GLU A 56 -12.34 1.38 -9.60
C GLU A 56 -11.49 2.61 -9.89
N VAL A 57 -11.43 2.99 -11.17
CA VAL A 57 -10.73 4.22 -11.58
C VAL A 57 -11.75 5.35 -11.62
N ARG A 58 -11.45 6.45 -10.93
CA ARG A 58 -12.34 7.59 -10.73
C ARG A 58 -11.66 8.90 -11.14
N PRO A 59 -12.41 9.94 -11.55
CA PRO A 59 -11.82 11.24 -11.89
C PRO A 59 -11.21 11.90 -10.66
N VAL A 60 -10.18 12.72 -10.88
CA VAL A 60 -9.56 13.54 -9.81
C VAL A 60 -10.51 14.65 -9.37
N GLU A 61 -11.37 15.16 -10.26
CA GLU A 61 -12.35 16.18 -9.91
C GLU A 61 -13.36 15.64 -8.88
N GLY A 62 -13.45 16.30 -7.74
CA GLY A 62 -14.29 15.87 -6.62
C GLY A 62 -13.76 14.67 -5.82
N GLN A 63 -12.50 14.26 -6.04
CA GLN A 63 -11.90 13.06 -5.43
C GLN A 63 -12.00 13.03 -3.90
N ILE A 64 -11.98 14.17 -3.22
CA ILE A 64 -12.04 14.22 -1.74
C ILE A 64 -13.45 13.94 -1.22
N ASP A 65 -14.47 14.49 -1.86
CA ASP A 65 -15.87 14.23 -1.48
C ASP A 65 -16.23 12.77 -1.76
N ASP A 66 -15.78 12.25 -2.89
CA ASP A 66 -15.94 10.84 -3.27
C ASP A 66 -15.22 9.90 -2.29
N LEU A 67 -13.97 10.24 -1.92
CA LEU A 67 -13.20 9.53 -0.90
C LEU A 67 -13.95 9.47 0.44
N ILE A 68 -14.52 10.59 0.90
CA ILE A 68 -15.28 10.63 2.16
C ILE A 68 -16.52 9.75 2.08
N ALA A 69 -17.22 9.74 0.94
CA ALA A 69 -18.38 8.89 0.75
C ALA A 69 -18.00 7.40 0.84
N GLU A 70 -16.92 6.98 0.18
CA GLU A 70 -16.42 5.61 0.25
C GLU A 70 -15.88 5.24 1.64
N ILE A 71 -15.16 6.14 2.30
CA ILE A 71 -14.74 5.94 3.71
C ILE A 71 -15.96 5.66 4.58
N ARG A 72 -16.98 6.51 4.54
CA ARG A 72 -18.19 6.35 5.36
C ARG A 72 -18.94 5.06 5.06
N LYS A 73 -18.96 4.62 3.81
CA LYS A 73 -19.55 3.35 3.38
C LYS A 73 -18.77 2.17 3.98
N THR A 74 -17.45 2.16 3.86
CA THR A 74 -16.57 1.11 4.38
C THR A 74 -16.64 1.01 5.91
N LEU A 75 -16.70 2.15 6.61
CA LEU A 75 -16.79 2.17 8.07
C LEU A 75 -18.12 1.61 8.61
N ARG A 76 -19.20 1.60 7.82
CA ARG A 76 -20.46 0.95 8.23
C ARG A 76 -20.30 -0.56 8.42
N SER A 77 -19.42 -1.20 7.65
CA SER A 77 -19.05 -2.61 7.78
C SER A 77 -17.97 -2.86 8.84
N LYS A 78 -17.59 -1.85 9.63
CA LYS A 78 -16.50 -1.89 10.62
C LYS A 78 -15.13 -2.24 10.04
N ASN A 79 -14.95 -2.06 8.75
CA ASN A 79 -13.69 -2.24 8.05
C ASN A 79 -12.82 -0.99 8.14
N LYS A 80 -11.52 -1.14 7.89
CA LYS A 80 -10.53 -0.07 7.92
C LYS A 80 -10.19 0.43 6.51
N VAL A 81 -9.68 1.64 6.46
CA VAL A 81 -9.35 2.33 5.20
C VAL A 81 -7.89 2.75 5.19
N LEU A 82 -7.25 2.53 4.06
CA LEU A 82 -5.91 2.99 3.75
C LEU A 82 -5.97 4.03 2.64
N VAL A 83 -5.40 5.20 2.85
CA VAL A 83 -5.33 6.27 1.84
C VAL A 83 -3.88 6.59 1.55
N THR A 84 -3.50 6.55 0.27
CA THR A 84 -2.16 6.95 -0.17
C THR A 84 -2.20 8.27 -0.93
N THR A 85 -1.33 9.20 -0.54
CA THR A 85 -1.16 10.51 -1.17
C THR A 85 0.19 10.63 -1.83
N LEU A 86 0.37 11.65 -2.67
CA LEU A 86 1.61 11.89 -3.40
C LEU A 86 2.70 12.50 -2.52
N THR A 87 2.33 13.45 -1.66
CA THR A 87 3.27 14.26 -0.87
C THR A 87 2.91 14.27 0.62
N LYS A 88 3.92 14.58 1.45
CA LYS A 88 3.78 14.75 2.90
C LYS A 88 2.71 15.81 3.24
N ARG A 89 2.78 16.95 2.56
CA ARG A 89 1.83 18.05 2.76
C ARG A 89 0.39 17.62 2.44
N MET A 90 0.17 16.93 1.30
CA MET A 90 -1.17 16.43 0.97
C MET A 90 -1.70 15.44 2.01
N ALA A 91 -0.83 14.60 2.57
CA ALA A 91 -1.24 13.65 3.60
C ALA A 91 -1.62 14.38 4.90
N GLU A 92 -0.87 15.41 5.29
CA GLU A 92 -1.14 16.23 6.46
C GLU A 92 -2.46 17.01 6.29
N ASP A 93 -2.62 17.74 5.19
CA ASP A 93 -3.82 18.52 4.86
C ASP A 93 -5.06 17.60 4.79
N LEU A 94 -4.94 16.44 4.15
CA LEU A 94 -6.03 15.46 4.08
C LEU A 94 -6.38 14.88 5.46
N THR A 95 -5.38 14.62 6.28
CA THR A 95 -5.61 14.09 7.64
C THR A 95 -6.36 15.10 8.50
N GLU A 96 -6.01 16.38 8.41
CA GLU A 96 -6.72 17.46 9.12
C GLU A 96 -8.16 17.56 8.62
N TYR A 97 -8.36 17.60 7.30
CA TYR A 97 -9.68 17.68 6.69
C TYR A 97 -10.60 16.49 7.08
N LEU A 98 -10.08 15.27 7.06
CA LEU A 98 -10.84 14.08 7.47
C LEU A 98 -11.19 14.12 8.97
N ARG A 99 -10.30 14.65 9.80
CA ARG A 99 -10.55 14.83 11.24
C ARG A 99 -11.67 15.84 11.48
N ASP A 100 -11.67 16.95 10.76
CA ASP A 100 -12.72 17.98 10.84
C ASP A 100 -14.07 17.45 10.33
N ALA A 101 -14.05 16.51 9.38
CA ALA A 101 -15.23 15.77 8.92
C ALA A 101 -15.72 14.70 9.93
N GLY A 102 -15.10 14.60 11.11
CA GLY A 102 -15.48 13.68 12.19
C GLY A 102 -14.98 12.23 11.98
N ILE A 103 -14.00 12.00 11.10
CA ILE A 103 -13.42 10.67 10.83
C ILE A 103 -12.20 10.46 11.73
N ARG A 104 -12.13 9.30 12.38
CA ARG A 104 -10.97 8.93 13.20
C ARG A 104 -9.82 8.53 12.30
N VAL A 105 -8.87 9.42 12.10
CA VAL A 105 -7.77 9.29 11.14
C VAL A 105 -6.41 9.48 11.81
N ARG A 106 -5.43 8.73 11.33
CA ARG A 106 -4.00 8.94 11.64
C ARG A 106 -3.18 9.06 10.37
N TYR A 107 -2.08 9.78 10.49
CA TYR A 107 -1.07 9.96 9.45
C TYR A 107 0.18 9.14 9.75
N LEU A 108 0.69 8.46 8.74
CA LEU A 108 1.96 7.71 8.78
C LEU A 108 2.98 8.38 7.86
N HIS A 109 4.07 8.89 8.41
CA HIS A 109 5.15 9.55 7.65
C HIS A 109 6.48 8.78 7.73
N SER A 110 7.48 9.20 6.92
CA SER A 110 8.77 8.53 6.79
C SER A 110 9.63 8.55 8.05
N ASP A 111 9.44 9.59 8.87
CA ASP A 111 10.31 9.86 10.01
C ASP A 111 9.86 9.13 11.29
N ILE A 112 8.78 8.33 11.18
CA ILE A 112 8.26 7.51 12.29
C ILE A 112 9.16 6.31 12.50
N ASP A 113 9.60 6.12 13.73
CA ASP A 113 10.43 4.98 14.09
C ASP A 113 9.65 3.64 14.05
N THR A 114 10.38 2.54 14.13
CA THR A 114 9.80 1.19 14.02
C THR A 114 8.83 0.89 15.16
N LEU A 115 9.08 1.40 16.37
CA LEU A 115 8.22 1.15 17.54
C LEU A 115 6.91 1.94 17.42
N GLU A 116 6.99 3.20 17.02
CA GLU A 116 5.81 4.04 16.80
C GLU A 116 4.96 3.49 15.66
N ARG A 117 5.59 2.99 14.58
CA ARG A 117 4.88 2.30 13.49
C ARG A 117 4.12 1.07 13.98
N ALA A 118 4.75 0.24 14.80
CA ALA A 118 4.09 -0.93 15.41
C ALA A 118 2.90 -0.50 16.30
N GLN A 119 3.04 0.60 17.03
CA GLN A 119 1.98 1.15 17.86
C GLN A 119 0.79 1.65 17.01
N ILE A 120 1.05 2.33 15.89
CA ILE A 120 -0.01 2.79 14.96
C ILE A 120 -0.80 1.59 14.41
N ILE A 121 -0.13 0.53 14.00
CA ILE A 121 -0.79 -0.69 13.50
C ILE A 121 -1.64 -1.34 14.60
N ARG A 122 -1.11 -1.42 15.81
CA ARG A 122 -1.82 -1.94 16.98
C ARG A 122 -3.06 -1.11 17.30
N ASP A 123 -2.93 0.21 17.30
CA ASP A 123 -4.03 1.14 17.59
C ASP A 123 -5.15 1.01 16.54
N MET A 124 -4.80 0.81 15.26
CA MET A 124 -5.79 0.55 14.21
C MET A 124 -6.56 -0.74 14.44
N ARG A 125 -5.88 -1.83 14.84
CA ARG A 125 -6.51 -3.11 15.21
C ARG A 125 -7.38 -3.02 16.46
N LEU A 126 -7.02 -2.14 17.39
CA LEU A 126 -7.79 -1.88 18.62
C LEU A 126 -8.92 -0.86 18.44
N ASP A 127 -9.28 -0.50 17.21
CA ASP A 127 -10.35 0.45 16.90
C ASP A 127 -10.13 1.87 17.46
N VAL A 128 -8.89 2.28 17.73
CA VAL A 128 -8.58 3.65 18.16
C VAL A 128 -8.83 4.64 17.01
N PHE A 129 -8.56 4.23 15.79
CA PHE A 129 -8.86 5.00 14.57
C PHE A 129 -9.22 4.06 13.41
N ASP A 130 -9.78 4.62 12.33
CA ASP A 130 -10.36 3.86 11.24
C ASP A 130 -9.65 4.06 9.91
N VAL A 131 -9.04 5.22 9.72
CA VAL A 131 -8.40 5.62 8.47
C VAL A 131 -6.92 5.88 8.71
N LEU A 132 -6.08 5.25 7.91
CA LEU A 132 -4.65 5.49 7.87
C LEU A 132 -4.29 6.22 6.58
N VAL A 133 -3.76 7.43 6.71
CA VAL A 133 -3.25 8.21 5.57
C VAL A 133 -1.74 8.11 5.55
N GLY A 134 -1.15 7.91 4.39
CA GLY A 134 0.30 7.87 4.26
C GLY A 134 0.79 8.11 2.85
N ILE A 135 2.09 8.33 2.74
CA ILE A 135 2.82 8.37 1.49
C ILE A 135 3.43 6.99 1.34
N ASN A 136 3.56 6.43 0.23
CA ASN A 136 4.28 5.20 -0.19
C ASN A 136 4.99 4.29 0.86
N LEU A 137 4.98 4.66 2.12
CA LEU A 137 5.54 3.91 3.27
C LEU A 137 4.77 2.63 3.59
N LEU A 138 3.66 2.47 2.92
CA LEU A 138 2.74 1.38 3.13
C LEU A 138 3.07 0.16 2.25
N ARG A 139 4.24 0.17 1.58
CA ARG A 139 4.64 -0.90 0.68
C ARG A 139 5.02 -2.19 1.40
N GLU A 140 5.77 -2.09 2.49
CA GLU A 140 6.34 -3.26 3.18
C GLU A 140 5.89 -3.36 4.65
N GLY A 141 5.74 -4.58 5.14
CA GLY A 141 5.56 -4.86 6.56
C GLY A 141 4.18 -4.53 7.16
N LEU A 142 3.20 -4.09 6.36
CA LEU A 142 1.84 -3.89 6.84
C LEU A 142 0.96 -5.10 6.50
N ASP A 143 0.64 -5.86 7.51
CA ASP A 143 -0.34 -6.94 7.44
C ASP A 143 -1.55 -6.56 8.28
N ILE A 144 -2.54 -5.95 7.64
CA ILE A 144 -3.77 -5.49 8.28
C ILE A 144 -4.94 -6.03 7.46
N PRO A 145 -5.44 -7.25 7.78
CA PRO A 145 -6.55 -7.85 7.05
C PRO A 145 -7.87 -7.10 7.21
N GLU A 146 -7.96 -6.21 8.18
CA GLU A 146 -9.12 -5.36 8.41
C GLU A 146 -9.29 -4.24 7.36
N ILE A 147 -8.28 -4.00 6.52
CA ILE A 147 -8.35 -3.00 5.44
C ILE A 147 -9.21 -3.56 4.30
N ALA A 148 -10.38 -2.94 4.09
CA ALA A 148 -11.25 -3.26 2.96
C ALA A 148 -11.20 -2.20 1.86
N LEU A 149 -10.86 -0.95 2.16
CA LEU A 149 -10.69 0.08 1.14
C LEU A 149 -9.23 0.54 1.09
N VAL A 150 -8.65 0.50 -0.10
CA VAL A 150 -7.40 1.19 -0.43
C VAL A 150 -7.72 2.30 -1.41
N ALA A 151 -7.49 3.55 -1.02
CA ALA A 151 -7.65 4.70 -1.89
C ALA A 151 -6.29 5.24 -2.32
N ILE A 152 -6.10 5.41 -3.63
CA ILE A 152 -4.86 5.94 -4.22
C ILE A 152 -5.20 7.25 -4.92
N LEU A 153 -4.80 8.37 -4.31
CA LEU A 153 -5.08 9.70 -4.86
C LEU A 153 -4.01 10.12 -5.88
N ASP A 154 -4.43 10.78 -6.95
CA ASP A 154 -3.54 11.30 -8.01
C ASP A 154 -2.58 10.22 -8.56
N ALA A 155 -3.09 9.06 -8.93
CA ALA A 155 -2.27 7.90 -9.33
C ALA A 155 -1.51 8.11 -10.65
N ASP A 156 -1.94 9.06 -11.48
CA ASP A 156 -1.33 9.46 -12.74
C ASP A 156 -0.08 10.32 -12.58
N LYS A 157 0.13 10.90 -11.41
CA LYS A 157 1.33 11.68 -11.14
C LYS A 157 2.48 10.73 -10.85
N GLU A 158 3.20 10.38 -11.91
CA GLU A 158 4.37 9.50 -11.86
C GLU A 158 5.48 10.09 -10.97
N GLY A 159 6.22 9.20 -10.33
CA GLY A 159 7.39 9.52 -9.53
C GLY A 159 8.06 8.25 -9.04
N PHE A 160 9.29 8.36 -8.57
CA PHE A 160 10.08 7.25 -8.02
C PHE A 160 9.32 6.39 -7.00
N LEU A 161 8.34 6.98 -6.33
CA LEU A 161 7.54 6.31 -5.32
C LEU A 161 6.21 5.74 -5.87
N ARG A 162 5.91 5.89 -7.16
CA ARG A 162 4.66 5.45 -7.81
C ARG A 162 4.90 4.67 -9.10
N SER A 163 5.86 3.76 -9.06
CA SER A 163 6.03 2.76 -10.11
C SER A 163 4.86 1.78 -10.12
N GLU A 164 4.63 1.11 -11.24
CA GLU A 164 3.66 0.03 -11.38
C GLU A 164 3.76 -0.99 -10.23
N THR A 165 4.98 -1.45 -9.95
CA THR A 165 5.29 -2.35 -8.82
C THR A 165 4.77 -1.80 -7.49
N SER A 166 4.97 -0.50 -7.24
CA SER A 166 4.53 0.16 -6.02
C SER A 166 3.01 0.21 -5.90
N LEU A 167 2.32 0.48 -7.00
CA LEU A 167 0.86 0.49 -7.04
C LEU A 167 0.30 -0.91 -6.80
N ILE A 168 0.83 -1.93 -7.47
CA ILE A 168 0.42 -3.34 -7.29
C ILE A 168 0.59 -3.77 -5.83
N GLN A 169 1.71 -3.45 -5.19
CA GLN A 169 1.93 -3.76 -3.78
C GLN A 169 0.95 -3.04 -2.85
N THR A 170 0.58 -1.81 -3.17
CA THR A 170 -0.40 -1.03 -2.39
C THR A 170 -1.81 -1.62 -2.56
N ILE A 171 -2.21 -1.92 -3.78
CA ILE A 171 -3.47 -2.59 -4.13
C ILE A 171 -3.60 -3.92 -3.38
N GLY A 172 -2.53 -4.71 -3.33
CA GLY A 172 -2.47 -5.99 -2.64
C GLY A 172 -2.78 -5.94 -1.14
N ARG A 173 -2.82 -4.75 -0.53
CA ARG A 173 -3.23 -4.61 0.88
C ARG A 173 -4.72 -4.87 1.08
N ALA A 174 -5.57 -4.53 0.10
CA ALA A 174 -7.00 -4.86 0.15
C ALA A 174 -7.29 -6.34 -0.18
N ALA A 175 -6.35 -7.05 -0.80
CA ALA A 175 -6.53 -8.45 -1.22
C ALA A 175 -6.64 -9.47 -0.08
N ARG A 176 -6.51 -9.04 1.17
CA ARG A 176 -6.63 -9.88 2.37
C ARG A 176 -8.00 -9.79 3.03
N ASN A 177 -8.85 -8.91 2.55
CA ASN A 177 -10.21 -8.73 3.01
C ASN A 177 -11.19 -9.23 1.95
N SER A 178 -12.21 -10.00 2.34
CA SER A 178 -13.23 -10.51 1.41
C SER A 178 -14.08 -9.39 0.78
N GLU A 179 -14.19 -8.24 1.44
CA GLU A 179 -14.86 -7.04 0.97
C GLU A 179 -13.86 -6.02 0.39
N GLY A 180 -12.62 -6.46 0.14
CA GLY A 180 -11.53 -5.61 -0.32
C GLY A 180 -11.83 -4.99 -1.68
N HIS A 181 -11.66 -3.67 -1.81
CA HIS A 181 -11.75 -2.93 -3.07
C HIS A 181 -10.76 -1.76 -3.08
N VAL A 182 -10.47 -1.27 -4.28
CA VAL A 182 -9.49 -0.20 -4.48
C VAL A 182 -10.12 0.91 -5.29
N ALA A 183 -10.04 2.14 -4.79
CA ALA A 183 -10.42 3.34 -5.51
C ALA A 183 -9.15 4.10 -5.94
N VAL A 184 -9.02 4.34 -7.24
CA VAL A 184 -7.86 5.02 -7.82
C VAL A 184 -8.33 6.29 -8.49
N SER A 185 -7.85 7.47 -8.06
CA SER A 185 -8.11 8.71 -8.77
C SER A 185 -7.07 8.96 -9.87
N TYR A 186 -7.56 9.33 -11.05
CA TYR A 186 -6.77 9.51 -12.25
C TYR A 186 -7.24 10.71 -13.06
N THR A 187 -6.32 11.57 -13.53
CA THR A 187 -6.66 12.84 -14.22
C THR A 187 -7.17 12.63 -15.64
N HIS A 188 -6.66 11.63 -16.35
CA HIS A 188 -6.96 11.39 -17.76
C HIS A 188 -7.76 10.11 -17.97
N LEU A 189 -9.05 10.17 -17.68
CA LEU A 189 -10.00 9.17 -18.21
C LEU A 189 -10.32 9.51 -19.67
N THR A 190 -9.41 9.22 -20.58
CA THR A 190 -9.78 9.12 -22.01
C THR A 190 -10.46 7.77 -22.21
N LEU A 191 -11.77 7.81 -22.30
CA LEU A 191 -12.57 6.73 -22.88
C LEU A 191 -12.29 6.60 -24.36
#